data_287ac1f4eb1eb4bb40e193adf267a503
#
_entry.id   287ac1f4eb1eb4bb40e193adf267a503
#
_cell.length_a   1.000
_cell.length_b   1.000
_cell.length_c   1.000
_cell.angle_alpha   90.00
_cell.angle_beta   90.00
_cell.angle_gamma   90.00
#
_symmetry.space_group_name_H-M   'P 1'
#
loop_
_entity.id
_entity.type
_entity.pdbx_description
1 polymer ?
#
loop_
_entity_poly.entity_id
_entity_poly.type
_entity_poly.pdbx_seq_one_letter_code
_entity_poly.pdbx_strand_id
1 'polypeptide(L)'
;RANGSAKTVELAGFPDHALDTYLPKLVRAGKRVAICDQLEDPKLTKRRGERGVTELVTPGVSYSDTTLNHKENNFLASVFINKQRVGVSFLDISTGEFLVAEGTAEYVDKLLSSFSPKEVLFDRTKKKEFESIFGNKFFTYALEDWAYIPDSANERLLKHFETKTLKGFGVSN
;
A
#
# COMPACT_ATOMS: atom_id res chain seq x y z
N ARG A 1 16.25 26.43 -6.22
CA ARG A 1 17.05 26.77 -5.03
C ARG A 1 18.48 26.26 -5.24
N ALA A 2 19.46 27.10 -5.00
CA ALA A 2 20.87 26.70 -5.03
C ALA A 2 21.16 25.82 -3.81
N ASN A 3 21.62 24.62 -4.02
CA ASN A 3 22.00 23.70 -2.96
C ASN A 3 23.52 23.63 -2.98
N GLY A 4 24.22 24.41 -2.16
CA GLY A 4 25.66 24.40 -1.84
C GLY A 4 26.71 23.90 -2.86
N SER A 5 26.33 23.29 -3.93
CA SER A 5 27.11 22.94 -5.12
C SER A 5 26.37 23.46 -6.35
N ALA A 6 27.07 23.87 -7.37
CA ALA A 6 26.61 24.60 -8.56
C ALA A 6 25.52 23.94 -9.44
N LYS A 7 24.71 23.04 -8.90
CA LYS A 7 23.57 22.42 -9.59
C LYS A 7 22.25 23.00 -9.08
N THR A 8 21.50 23.61 -9.99
CA THR A 8 20.13 24.02 -9.77
C THR A 8 19.24 22.76 -9.74
N VAL A 9 18.51 22.55 -8.65
CA VAL A 9 17.55 21.46 -8.53
C VAL A 9 16.13 22.03 -8.64
N GLU A 10 15.32 21.44 -9.47
CA GLU A 10 13.89 21.77 -9.53
C GLU A 10 13.24 21.45 -8.19
N LEU A 11 12.48 22.39 -7.66
CA LEU A 11 11.75 22.26 -6.41
C LEU A 11 10.30 22.61 -6.63
N ALA A 12 9.41 21.66 -6.37
CA ALA A 12 7.98 21.90 -6.28
C ALA A 12 7.55 21.80 -4.80
N GLY A 13 6.64 22.67 -4.38
CA GLY A 13 6.15 22.66 -3.01
C GLY A 13 4.89 23.51 -2.88
N PHE A 14 4.18 23.30 -1.80
CA PHE A 14 3.00 24.06 -1.40
C PHE A 14 3.06 24.33 0.11
N PRO A 15 2.32 25.33 0.63
CA PRO A 15 2.27 25.60 2.06
C PRO A 15 1.67 24.43 2.84
N ASP A 16 2.13 24.20 4.06
CA ASP A 16 1.70 23.10 4.94
C ASP A 16 0.16 23.07 5.12
N HIS A 17 -0.47 24.20 5.37
CA HIS A 17 -1.93 24.31 5.51
C HIS A 17 -2.73 23.92 4.23
N ALA A 18 -2.06 23.75 3.10
CA ALA A 18 -2.69 23.30 1.85
C ALA A 18 -2.58 21.77 1.63
N LEU A 19 -2.05 21.02 2.62
CA LEU A 19 -1.90 19.57 2.54
C LEU A 19 -3.21 18.88 2.17
N ASP A 20 -4.30 19.20 2.87
CA ASP A 20 -5.63 18.62 2.62
C ASP A 20 -6.17 18.87 1.20
N THR A 21 -5.70 19.92 0.55
CA THR A 21 -6.08 20.25 -0.83
C THR A 21 -5.25 19.46 -1.86
N TYR A 22 -3.96 19.28 -1.60
CA TYR A 22 -3.04 18.68 -2.57
C TYR A 22 -2.85 17.18 -2.39
N LEU A 23 -2.91 16.67 -1.17
CA LEU A 23 -2.77 15.24 -0.85
C LEU A 23 -3.74 14.37 -1.67
N PRO A 24 -5.06 14.68 -1.72
CA PRO A 24 -6.00 13.91 -2.53
C PRO A 24 -5.66 13.91 -4.01
N LYS A 25 -5.17 15.03 -4.54
CA LYS A 25 -4.79 15.14 -5.95
C LYS A 25 -3.59 14.27 -6.29
N LEU A 26 -2.59 14.24 -5.40
CA LEU A 26 -1.40 13.41 -5.55
C LEU A 26 -1.75 11.92 -5.49
N VAL A 27 -2.56 11.52 -4.52
CA VAL A 27 -2.99 10.13 -4.33
C VAL A 27 -3.84 9.65 -5.52
N ARG A 28 -4.79 10.46 -5.99
CA ARG A 28 -5.60 10.15 -7.19
C ARG A 28 -4.75 10.07 -8.46
N ALA A 29 -3.64 10.82 -8.52
CA ALA A 29 -2.65 10.71 -9.59
C ALA A 29 -1.71 9.50 -9.44
N GLY A 30 -2.02 8.56 -8.53
CA GLY A 30 -1.24 7.35 -8.31
C GLY A 30 0.08 7.58 -7.57
N LYS A 31 0.23 8.68 -6.82
CA LYS A 31 1.46 8.96 -6.06
C LYS A 31 1.37 8.38 -4.66
N ARG A 32 2.50 7.85 -4.18
CA ARG A 32 2.68 7.47 -2.78
C ARG A 32 3.29 8.67 -2.05
N VAL A 33 2.66 9.08 -0.98
CA VAL A 33 3.03 10.31 -0.24
C VAL A 33 3.39 9.95 1.19
N ALA A 34 4.62 10.27 1.60
CA ALA A 34 5.03 10.19 3.00
C ALA A 34 4.87 11.56 3.63
N ILE A 35 4.09 11.64 4.70
CA ILE A 35 3.95 12.83 5.53
C ILE A 35 5.03 12.76 6.60
N CYS A 36 5.83 13.83 6.70
CA CYS A 36 6.93 13.93 7.65
C CYS A 36 6.70 15.13 8.55
N ASP A 37 6.43 14.88 9.82
CA ASP A 37 6.22 15.90 10.83
C ASP A 37 7.47 16.12 11.68
N GLN A 38 7.50 17.26 12.33
CA GLN A 38 8.51 17.56 13.33
C GLN A 38 8.10 16.89 14.65
N LEU A 39 8.92 15.94 15.12
CA LEU A 39 8.64 15.14 16.32
C LEU A 39 8.97 15.87 17.62
N GLU A 40 9.76 16.94 17.56
CA GLU A 40 10.19 17.73 18.72
C GLU A 40 9.57 19.12 18.70
N ASP A 41 9.27 19.65 19.90
CA ASP A 41 8.80 21.03 20.06
C ASP A 41 9.93 22.02 19.64
N PRO A 42 9.67 22.89 18.63
CA PRO A 42 10.65 23.87 18.16
C PRO A 42 11.17 24.81 19.23
N LYS A 43 10.42 24.99 20.33
CA LYS A 43 10.79 25.86 21.45
C LYS A 43 11.80 25.24 22.42
N LEU A 44 11.92 23.89 22.38
CA LEU A 44 12.80 23.16 23.31
C LEU A 44 14.13 22.78 22.68
N THR A 45 14.27 22.85 21.36
CA THR A 45 15.49 22.46 20.64
C THR A 45 16.19 23.66 20.02
N LYS A 46 17.48 23.85 20.37
CA LYS A 46 18.36 24.87 19.75
C LYS A 46 18.85 24.46 18.35
N ARG A 47 18.55 23.24 17.88
CA ARG A 47 18.90 22.70 16.57
C ARG A 47 17.63 22.47 15.74
N ARG A 48 17.78 22.15 14.44
CA ARG A 48 16.65 21.69 13.62
C ARG A 48 16.08 20.45 14.29
N GLY A 49 14.81 20.53 14.74
CA GLY A 49 14.12 19.42 15.39
C GLY A 49 14.12 18.16 14.53
N GLU A 50 14.11 17.02 15.19
CA GLU A 50 14.00 15.71 14.53
C GLU A 50 12.69 15.63 13.76
N ARG A 51 12.76 15.12 12.53
CA ARG A 51 11.58 14.87 11.68
C ARG A 51 11.47 13.38 11.44
N GLY A 52 10.24 12.87 11.50
CA GLY A 52 9.95 11.47 11.21
C GLY A 52 8.75 11.34 10.27
N VAL A 53 8.71 10.22 9.56
CA VAL A 53 7.52 9.86 8.78
C VAL A 53 6.43 9.44 9.76
N THR A 54 5.35 10.21 9.77
CA THR A 54 4.18 9.98 10.65
C THR A 54 3.08 9.23 9.92
N GLU A 55 2.98 9.40 8.61
CA GLU A 55 1.95 8.76 7.80
C GLU A 55 2.47 8.43 6.40
N LEU A 56 2.03 7.30 5.85
CA LEU A 56 2.21 6.93 4.46
C LEU A 56 0.85 6.78 3.80
N VAL A 57 0.55 7.68 2.84
CA VAL A 57 -0.71 7.66 2.09
C VAL A 57 -0.45 7.17 0.68
N THR A 58 -1.20 6.15 0.27
CA THR A 58 -1.11 5.54 -1.06
C THR A 58 -2.51 5.38 -1.66
N PRO A 59 -2.65 5.08 -2.96
CA PRO A 59 -3.97 4.87 -3.57
C PRO A 59 -4.82 3.80 -2.88
N GLY A 60 -4.20 2.72 -2.38
CA GLY A 60 -4.88 1.64 -1.65
C GLY A 60 -4.95 1.85 -0.14
N VAL A 61 -4.20 2.82 0.41
CA VAL A 61 -4.16 3.13 1.85
C VAL A 61 -4.46 4.61 2.05
N SER A 62 -5.73 4.94 2.20
CA SER A 62 -6.19 6.29 2.45
C SER A 62 -7.37 6.28 3.41
N TYR A 63 -7.30 7.09 4.45
CA TYR A 63 -8.32 7.20 5.49
C TYR A 63 -9.15 8.49 5.37
N SER A 64 -8.70 9.45 4.57
CA SER A 64 -9.35 10.75 4.47
C SER A 64 -10.59 10.68 3.60
N ASP A 65 -11.71 11.18 4.09
CA ASP A 65 -12.97 11.32 3.35
C ASP A 65 -12.78 12.12 2.04
N THR A 66 -11.82 13.02 1.99
CA THR A 66 -11.50 13.81 0.81
C THR A 66 -10.71 13.02 -0.24
N THR A 67 -10.03 11.94 0.15
CA THR A 67 -9.27 11.06 -0.76
C THR A 67 -10.08 9.85 -1.20
N LEU A 68 -11.08 9.43 -0.40
CA LEU A 68 -11.98 8.32 -0.68
C LEU A 68 -13.16 8.76 -1.53
N ASN A 69 -13.62 7.87 -2.40
CA ASN A 69 -14.90 8.02 -3.08
C ASN A 69 -15.94 7.24 -2.26
N HIS A 70 -16.83 7.93 -1.55
CA HIS A 70 -17.81 7.33 -0.61
C HIS A 70 -18.77 6.29 -1.21
N LYS A 71 -18.79 6.14 -2.53
CA LYS A 71 -19.68 5.21 -3.25
C LYS A 71 -19.00 3.94 -3.73
N GLU A 72 -17.66 3.82 -3.57
CA GLU A 72 -16.89 2.70 -4.08
C GLU A 72 -15.93 2.20 -2.99
N ASN A 73 -15.76 0.88 -2.91
CA ASN A 73 -14.74 0.27 -2.08
C ASN A 73 -13.35 0.72 -2.55
N ASN A 74 -12.46 0.99 -1.60
CA ASN A 74 -11.08 1.38 -1.86
C ASN A 74 -10.14 0.22 -1.53
N PHE A 75 -10.16 -0.82 -2.36
CA PHE A 75 -9.37 -2.01 -2.12
C PHE A 75 -7.88 -1.81 -2.39
N LEU A 76 -7.08 -2.22 -1.41
CA LEU A 76 -5.70 -2.63 -1.57
C LEU A 76 -5.69 -4.13 -1.84
N ALA A 77 -5.08 -4.58 -2.92
CA ALA A 77 -4.90 -6.00 -3.17
C ALA A 77 -3.44 -6.43 -2.93
N SER A 78 -3.25 -7.70 -2.57
CA SER A 78 -1.94 -8.33 -2.54
C SER A 78 -1.99 -9.68 -3.26
N VAL A 79 -1.02 -9.94 -4.13
CA VAL A 79 -0.94 -11.16 -4.95
C VAL A 79 0.29 -11.95 -4.56
N PHE A 80 0.07 -13.24 -4.29
CA PHE A 80 1.11 -14.24 -4.04
C PHE A 80 1.12 -15.29 -5.16
N ILE A 81 2.27 -15.44 -5.82
CA ILE A 81 2.43 -16.37 -6.95
C ILE A 81 3.27 -17.57 -6.49
N ASN A 82 2.67 -18.76 -6.52
CA ASN A 82 3.34 -20.02 -6.22
C ASN A 82 3.12 -21.03 -7.35
N LYS A 83 4.15 -21.20 -8.18
CA LYS A 83 4.21 -22.15 -9.31
C LYS A 83 2.91 -22.31 -10.13
N GLN A 84 1.92 -23.03 -9.62
CA GLN A 84 0.66 -23.37 -10.31
C GLN A 84 -0.57 -22.65 -9.77
N ARG A 85 -0.45 -22.01 -8.60
CA ARG A 85 -1.57 -21.33 -7.94
C ARG A 85 -1.21 -19.88 -7.59
N VAL A 86 -2.22 -19.06 -7.62
CA VAL A 86 -2.10 -17.65 -7.25
C VAL A 86 -3.07 -17.37 -6.12
N GLY A 87 -2.54 -16.83 -5.04
CA GLY A 87 -3.34 -16.29 -3.94
C GLY A 87 -3.57 -14.80 -4.12
N VAL A 88 -4.73 -14.30 -3.71
CA VAL A 88 -5.04 -12.88 -3.68
C VAL A 88 -5.77 -12.52 -2.40
N SER A 89 -5.43 -11.37 -1.85
CA SER A 89 -6.20 -10.74 -0.79
C SER A 89 -6.64 -9.35 -1.20
N PHE A 90 -7.81 -8.93 -0.70
CA PHE A 90 -8.35 -7.59 -0.85
C PHE A 90 -8.65 -7.02 0.52
N LEU A 91 -8.18 -5.82 0.78
CA LEU A 91 -8.41 -5.11 2.04
C LEU A 91 -8.95 -3.71 1.75
N ASP A 92 -10.11 -3.40 2.27
CA ASP A 92 -10.59 -2.01 2.37
C ASP A 92 -10.35 -1.53 3.80
N ILE A 93 -9.35 -0.67 3.96
CA ILE A 93 -8.93 -0.16 5.27
C ILE A 93 -10.01 0.73 5.89
N SER A 94 -10.83 1.40 5.08
CA SER A 94 -11.87 2.32 5.55
C SER A 94 -13.06 1.58 6.18
N THR A 95 -13.36 0.37 5.70
CA THR A 95 -14.48 -0.45 6.18
C THR A 95 -14.02 -1.64 7.04
N GLY A 96 -12.74 -2.03 6.94
CA GLY A 96 -12.21 -3.24 7.54
C GLY A 96 -12.58 -4.52 6.78
N GLU A 97 -13.16 -4.40 5.58
CA GLU A 97 -13.47 -5.57 4.76
C GLU A 97 -12.19 -6.24 4.28
N PHE A 98 -12.05 -7.54 4.56
CA PHE A 98 -10.90 -8.34 4.20
C PHE A 98 -11.33 -9.65 3.56
N LEU A 99 -10.98 -9.84 2.30
CA LEU A 99 -11.33 -10.99 1.48
C LEU A 99 -10.07 -11.70 1.00
N VAL A 100 -10.13 -13.03 0.94
CA VAL A 100 -9.01 -13.84 0.42
C VAL A 100 -9.53 -14.89 -0.56
N ALA A 101 -8.74 -15.17 -1.58
CA ALA A 101 -9.04 -16.22 -2.55
C ALA A 101 -7.74 -16.85 -3.09
N GLU A 102 -7.85 -18.08 -3.58
CA GLU A 102 -6.78 -18.80 -4.23
C GLU A 102 -7.31 -19.55 -5.45
N GLY A 103 -6.57 -19.57 -6.52
CA GLY A 103 -6.97 -20.27 -7.74
C GLY A 103 -5.95 -20.21 -8.86
N THR A 104 -6.43 -20.37 -10.08
CA THR A 104 -5.60 -20.18 -11.28
C THR A 104 -5.30 -18.71 -11.53
N ALA A 105 -4.30 -18.42 -12.35
CA ALA A 105 -3.97 -17.06 -12.74
C ALA A 105 -5.15 -16.32 -13.39
N GLU A 106 -5.90 -17.01 -14.25
CA GLU A 106 -7.08 -16.46 -14.93
C GLU A 106 -8.21 -16.14 -13.94
N TYR A 107 -8.40 -16.98 -12.92
CA TYR A 107 -9.40 -16.76 -11.90
C TYR A 107 -9.06 -15.51 -11.07
N VAL A 108 -7.79 -15.40 -10.64
CA VAL A 108 -7.33 -14.24 -9.87
C VAL A 108 -7.36 -12.97 -10.72
N ASP A 109 -7.03 -13.04 -12.01
CA ASP A 109 -7.14 -11.89 -12.93
C ASP A 109 -8.58 -11.39 -13.06
N LYS A 110 -9.56 -12.30 -13.11
CA LYS A 110 -10.99 -11.92 -13.09
C LYS A 110 -11.38 -11.25 -11.77
N LEU A 111 -10.91 -11.77 -10.64
CA LEU A 111 -11.16 -11.14 -9.34
C LEU A 111 -10.55 -9.72 -9.27
N LEU A 112 -9.29 -9.56 -9.65
CA LEU A 112 -8.63 -8.26 -9.69
C LEU A 112 -9.39 -7.28 -10.60
N SER A 113 -9.85 -7.74 -11.75
CA SER A 113 -10.63 -6.91 -12.68
C SER A 113 -12.01 -6.53 -12.11
N SER A 114 -12.67 -7.46 -11.40
CA SER A 114 -13.99 -7.25 -10.79
C SER A 114 -13.94 -6.31 -9.57
N PHE A 115 -12.99 -6.53 -8.67
CA PHE A 115 -12.82 -5.70 -7.47
C PHE A 115 -12.15 -4.37 -7.75
N SER A 116 -11.47 -4.24 -8.89
CA SER A 116 -10.82 -3.00 -9.34
C SER A 116 -9.98 -2.31 -8.24
N PRO A 117 -9.00 -3.02 -7.63
CA PRO A 117 -8.23 -2.46 -6.53
C PRO A 117 -7.48 -1.20 -6.99
N LYS A 118 -7.37 -0.24 -6.08
CA LYS A 118 -6.65 1.01 -6.35
C LYS A 118 -5.13 0.82 -6.35
N GLU A 119 -4.66 -0.25 -5.72
CA GLU A 119 -3.25 -0.63 -5.68
C GLU A 119 -3.12 -2.14 -5.54
N VAL A 120 -2.13 -2.74 -6.21
CA VAL A 120 -1.82 -4.17 -6.13
C VAL A 120 -0.38 -4.35 -5.66
N LEU A 121 -0.21 -5.06 -4.56
CA LEU A 121 1.08 -5.43 -4.00
C LEU A 121 1.51 -6.80 -4.51
N PHE A 122 2.80 -6.99 -4.74
CA PHE A 122 3.37 -8.29 -5.11
C PHE A 122 4.84 -8.40 -4.67
N ASP A 123 5.36 -9.62 -4.64
CA ASP A 123 6.76 -9.91 -4.35
C ASP A 123 7.68 -9.36 -5.44
N ARG A 124 8.63 -8.50 -5.07
CA ARG A 124 9.62 -7.89 -5.98
C ARG A 124 10.37 -8.93 -6.82
N THR A 125 10.70 -10.08 -6.24
CA THR A 125 11.42 -11.15 -6.92
C THR A 125 10.59 -11.80 -8.04
N LYS A 126 9.25 -11.68 -7.97
CA LYS A 126 8.28 -12.22 -8.92
C LYS A 126 7.81 -11.21 -9.98
N LYS A 127 8.48 -10.08 -10.13
CA LYS A 127 8.06 -9.00 -11.04
C LYS A 127 7.81 -9.48 -12.47
N LYS A 128 8.73 -10.23 -13.06
CA LYS A 128 8.59 -10.73 -14.45
C LYS A 128 7.41 -11.69 -14.59
N GLU A 129 7.21 -12.56 -13.61
CA GLU A 129 6.12 -13.52 -13.57
C GLU A 129 4.77 -12.78 -13.40
N PHE A 130 4.71 -11.81 -12.51
CA PHE A 130 3.53 -10.96 -12.32
C PHE A 130 3.16 -10.20 -13.61
N GLU A 131 4.12 -9.55 -14.26
CA GLU A 131 3.90 -8.81 -15.52
C GLU A 131 3.48 -9.74 -16.68
N SER A 132 4.01 -10.97 -16.72
CA SER A 132 3.61 -11.97 -17.69
C SER A 132 2.16 -12.43 -17.53
N ILE A 133 1.66 -12.54 -16.29
CA ILE A 133 0.32 -13.02 -15.98
C ILE A 133 -0.71 -11.89 -16.09
N PHE A 134 -0.42 -10.75 -15.44
CA PHE A 134 -1.40 -9.67 -15.23
C PHE A 134 -1.16 -8.43 -16.11
N GLY A 135 -0.02 -8.36 -16.82
CA GLY A 135 0.35 -7.19 -17.62
C GLY A 135 0.60 -5.95 -16.76
N ASN A 136 0.34 -4.78 -17.38
CA ASN A 136 0.58 -3.46 -16.76
C ASN A 136 -0.73 -2.68 -16.50
N LYS A 137 -1.84 -3.39 -16.37
CA LYS A 137 -3.17 -2.75 -16.24
C LYS A 137 -3.49 -2.24 -14.83
N PHE A 138 -2.73 -2.65 -13.82
CA PHE A 138 -2.93 -2.25 -12.44
C PHE A 138 -1.88 -1.25 -11.97
N PHE A 139 -2.25 -0.38 -11.04
CA PHE A 139 -1.27 0.37 -10.27
C PHE A 139 -0.61 -0.56 -9.25
N THR A 140 0.69 -0.78 -9.38
CA THR A 140 1.39 -1.81 -8.62
C THR A 140 2.50 -1.27 -7.75
N TYR A 141 2.80 -1.99 -6.66
CA TYR A 141 3.98 -1.78 -5.85
C TYR A 141 4.61 -3.11 -5.45
N ALA A 142 5.91 -3.25 -5.74
CA ALA A 142 6.67 -4.43 -5.41
C ALA A 142 7.22 -4.32 -3.98
N LEU A 143 6.83 -5.24 -3.11
CA LEU A 143 7.36 -5.38 -1.76
C LEU A 143 8.59 -6.29 -1.73
N GLU A 144 9.37 -6.17 -0.69
CA GLU A 144 10.48 -7.09 -0.42
C GLU A 144 9.95 -8.51 -0.15
N ASP A 145 10.76 -9.51 -0.49
CA ASP A 145 10.43 -10.95 -0.42
C ASP A 145 10.01 -11.41 0.99
N TRP A 146 10.63 -10.85 2.03
CA TRP A 146 10.30 -11.21 3.42
C TRP A 146 8.82 -11.00 3.79
N ALA A 147 8.12 -10.07 3.09
CA ALA A 147 6.69 -9.85 3.30
C ALA A 147 5.83 -11.02 2.82
N TYR A 148 6.39 -11.89 1.97
CA TYR A 148 5.72 -13.02 1.34
C TYR A 148 6.22 -14.38 1.86
N ILE A 149 7.00 -14.41 2.94
CA ILE A 149 7.42 -15.66 3.59
C ILE A 149 6.21 -16.28 4.32
N PRO A 150 5.74 -17.49 3.94
CA PRO A 150 4.50 -18.07 4.48
C PRO A 150 4.47 -18.19 6.01
N ASP A 151 5.55 -18.67 6.61
CA ASP A 151 5.62 -18.86 8.07
C ASP A 151 5.51 -17.51 8.82
N SER A 152 6.25 -16.51 8.35
CA SER A 152 6.19 -15.15 8.90
C SER A 152 4.82 -14.51 8.73
N ALA A 153 4.19 -14.70 7.57
CA ALA A 153 2.84 -14.20 7.29
C ALA A 153 1.80 -14.87 8.21
N ASN A 154 1.88 -16.20 8.37
CA ASN A 154 1.01 -16.96 9.27
C ASN A 154 1.15 -16.49 10.72
N GLU A 155 2.37 -16.36 11.24
CA GLU A 155 2.63 -15.89 12.59
C GLU A 155 2.03 -14.49 12.83
N ARG A 156 2.20 -13.58 11.88
CA ARG A 156 1.64 -12.21 11.96
C ARG A 156 0.11 -12.20 11.97
N LEU A 157 -0.52 -13.03 11.13
CA LEU A 157 -1.98 -13.14 11.10
C LEU A 157 -2.53 -13.75 12.39
N LEU A 158 -1.91 -14.82 12.91
CA LEU A 158 -2.30 -15.42 14.18
C LEU A 158 -2.21 -14.42 15.33
N LYS A 159 -1.13 -13.64 15.37
CA LYS A 159 -0.94 -12.58 16.37
C LYS A 159 -1.95 -11.44 16.20
N HIS A 160 -2.19 -11.00 14.97
CA HIS A 160 -3.12 -9.90 14.67
C HIS A 160 -4.56 -10.24 15.07
N PHE A 161 -5.02 -11.46 14.75
CA PHE A 161 -6.37 -11.92 15.08
C PHE A 161 -6.49 -12.57 16.46
N GLU A 162 -5.39 -12.57 17.24
CA GLU A 162 -5.34 -13.19 18.59
C GLU A 162 -5.87 -14.64 18.61
N THR A 163 -5.53 -15.41 17.57
CA THR A 163 -6.02 -16.78 17.38
C THR A 163 -4.87 -17.78 17.28
N LYS A 164 -5.17 -19.05 17.55
CA LYS A 164 -4.21 -20.15 17.41
C LYS A 164 -4.23 -20.81 16.04
N THR A 165 -5.25 -20.55 15.23
CA THR A 165 -5.42 -21.15 13.90
C THR A 165 -6.28 -20.27 13.02
N LEU A 166 -5.96 -20.26 11.72
CA LEU A 166 -6.74 -19.51 10.72
C LEU A 166 -7.91 -20.32 10.12
N LYS A 167 -8.12 -21.58 10.58
CA LYS A 167 -9.21 -22.44 10.09
C LYS A 167 -10.60 -21.82 10.24
N GLY A 168 -10.84 -21.08 11.32
CA GLY A 168 -12.08 -20.35 11.55
C GLY A 168 -12.39 -19.28 10.51
N PHE A 169 -11.39 -18.81 9.77
CA PHE A 169 -11.50 -17.86 8.67
C PHE A 169 -11.54 -18.54 7.29
N GLY A 170 -11.67 -19.88 7.24
CA GLY A 170 -11.69 -20.63 6.00
C GLY A 170 -10.31 -20.86 5.36
N VAL A 171 -9.23 -20.54 6.06
CA VAL A 171 -7.86 -20.79 5.59
C VAL A 171 -7.39 -22.14 6.17
N SER A 172 -7.20 -23.11 5.29
CA SER A 172 -6.59 -24.42 5.64
C SER A 172 -5.10 -24.39 5.27
N ASN A 173 -4.29 -24.94 6.16
CA ASN A 173 -2.86 -25.17 5.86
C ASN A 173 -2.69 -26.28 4.82
#